data_8dbff6f4c02b1b749894b7ea1fcdd48b
#
_entry.id   8dbff6f4c02b1b749894b7ea1fcdd48b
#
_cell.length_a   1.000
_cell.length_b   1.000
_cell.length_c   1.000
_cell.angle_alpha   90.00
_cell.angle_beta   90.00
_cell.angle_gamma   90.00
#
_symmetry.space_group_name_H-M   'P 1'
#
loop_
_entity.id
_entity.type
_entity.pdbx_description
1 polymer ?
#
loop_
_entity_poly.entity_id
_entity_poly.type
_entity_poly.pdbx_seq_one_letter_code
_entity_poly.pdbx_strand_id
1 'polypeptide(L)'
;MVDSSGKCLRNSIIWCDDRAVDIGKKAYYDLGNQFCVDNLLNSPANFTASKLKWIKDNESELFSKIYKIMLPGDYIAYKLSGKINTTKSGLSEGIFWDYKKDKISTELLNYYGIKESIFPEIVPSFGYQCCVDEKGANDTGLTPNTPINYRAGDQPNNALSLNVLTPGQIAATAGTSGVIYAVSSNLLTLSLIHISEPTRPSQ
;
A
#
# COMPACT_ATOMS: atom_id res chain seq x y z
N MET A 1 2.19 1.39 12.10
CA MET A 1 1.41 2.39 12.86
C MET A 1 2.25 2.91 14.00
N VAL A 2 2.25 4.22 14.20
CA VAL A 2 2.98 4.88 15.29
C VAL A 2 2.05 5.79 16.09
N ASP A 3 2.41 6.02 17.35
CA ASP A 3 1.78 7.03 18.21
C ASP A 3 2.35 8.44 17.94
N SER A 4 1.89 9.43 18.69
CA SER A 4 2.32 10.83 18.55
C SER A 4 3.80 11.06 18.88
N SER A 5 4.46 10.14 19.58
CA SER A 5 5.89 10.16 19.83
C SER A 5 6.73 9.47 18.74
N GLY A 6 6.07 8.88 17.74
CA GLY A 6 6.71 8.11 16.67
C GLY A 6 7.05 6.68 17.05
N LYS A 7 6.60 6.21 18.21
CA LYS A 7 6.81 4.83 18.66
C LYS A 7 5.87 3.88 17.96
N CYS A 8 6.39 2.74 17.51
CA CYS A 8 5.60 1.67 16.90
C CYS A 8 4.64 1.07 17.94
N LEU A 9 3.35 0.97 17.59
CA LEU A 9 2.29 0.51 18.48
C LEU A 9 2.16 -1.02 18.54
N ARG A 10 2.55 -1.71 17.47
CA ARG A 10 2.50 -3.18 17.38
C ARG A 10 3.30 -3.71 16.19
N ASN A 11 3.51 -5.02 16.15
CA ASN A 11 4.05 -5.71 14.98
C ASN A 11 3.12 -5.58 13.77
N SER A 12 3.69 -5.60 12.57
CA SER A 12 2.93 -5.53 11.31
C SER A 12 2.05 -6.76 11.12
N ILE A 13 0.87 -6.55 10.53
CA ILE A 13 0.08 -7.63 9.93
C ILE A 13 0.63 -7.82 8.52
N ILE A 14 1.27 -8.96 8.27
CA ILE A 14 1.95 -9.23 7.01
C ILE A 14 0.98 -9.64 5.89
N TRP A 15 1.45 -9.70 4.66
CA TRP A 15 0.62 -9.95 3.47
C TRP A 15 -0.14 -11.28 3.50
N CYS A 16 0.47 -12.35 4.04
CA CYS A 16 -0.13 -13.68 4.11
C CYS A 16 -1.08 -13.89 5.31
N ASP A 17 -1.22 -12.89 6.19
CA ASP A 17 -2.17 -12.95 7.29
C ASP A 17 -3.58 -12.66 6.78
N ASP A 18 -4.48 -13.61 6.90
CA ASP A 18 -5.82 -13.62 6.28
C ASP A 18 -6.95 -13.07 7.17
N ARG A 19 -6.62 -12.57 8.36
CA ARG A 19 -7.62 -12.09 9.36
C ARG A 19 -8.60 -11.04 8.85
N ALA A 20 -8.26 -10.32 7.79
CA ALA A 20 -9.09 -9.24 7.24
C ALA A 20 -9.84 -9.63 5.95
N VAL A 21 -9.74 -10.88 5.50
CA VAL A 21 -10.36 -11.35 4.24
C VAL A 21 -11.87 -11.11 4.23
N ASP A 22 -12.57 -11.49 5.29
CA ASP A 22 -14.04 -11.34 5.34
C ASP A 22 -14.47 -9.87 5.46
N ILE A 23 -13.67 -9.04 6.11
CA ILE A 23 -13.88 -7.59 6.16
C ILE A 23 -13.80 -7.01 4.76
N GLY A 24 -12.78 -7.40 3.98
CA GLY A 24 -12.61 -6.92 2.62
C GLY A 24 -13.68 -7.44 1.66
N LYS A 25 -14.08 -8.71 1.78
CA LYS A 25 -15.21 -9.27 1.01
C LYS A 25 -16.49 -8.50 1.28
N LYS A 26 -16.80 -8.26 2.56
CA LYS A 26 -17.99 -7.50 2.94
C LYS A 26 -17.95 -6.09 2.37
N ALA A 27 -16.82 -5.39 2.45
CA ALA A 27 -16.66 -4.07 1.87
C ALA A 27 -16.88 -4.07 0.35
N TYR A 28 -16.39 -5.09 -0.35
CA TYR A 28 -16.58 -5.23 -1.79
C TYR A 28 -18.05 -5.34 -2.17
N TYR A 29 -18.86 -6.11 -1.41
CA TYR A 29 -20.31 -6.21 -1.63
C TYR A 29 -21.04 -4.93 -1.26
N ASP A 30 -20.77 -4.36 -0.10
CA ASP A 30 -21.50 -3.22 0.44
C ASP A 30 -21.22 -1.91 -0.32
N LEU A 31 -19.98 -1.67 -0.75
CA LEU A 31 -19.60 -0.53 -1.59
C LEU A 31 -19.99 -0.73 -3.06
N GLY A 32 -20.18 -1.97 -3.46
CA GLY A 32 -20.48 -2.37 -4.83
C GLY A 32 -19.26 -2.65 -5.68
N ASN A 33 -19.35 -3.73 -6.46
CA ASN A 33 -18.28 -4.18 -7.37
C ASN A 33 -17.80 -3.05 -8.30
N GLN A 34 -18.75 -2.34 -8.94
CA GLN A 34 -18.42 -1.29 -9.90
C GLN A 34 -17.61 -0.17 -9.26
N PHE A 35 -17.96 0.26 -8.02
CA PHE A 35 -17.19 1.26 -7.30
C PHE A 35 -15.75 0.77 -7.03
N CYS A 36 -15.61 -0.44 -6.52
CA CYS A 36 -14.28 -0.99 -6.19
C CYS A 36 -13.39 -1.10 -7.44
N VAL A 37 -13.94 -1.61 -8.54
CA VAL A 37 -13.22 -1.75 -9.81
C VAL A 37 -12.85 -0.41 -10.41
N ASP A 38 -13.78 0.54 -10.44
CA ASP A 38 -13.59 1.84 -11.11
C ASP A 38 -12.76 2.84 -10.31
N ASN A 39 -12.95 2.86 -9.00
CA ASN A 39 -12.34 3.87 -8.14
C ASN A 39 -11.08 3.35 -7.43
N LEU A 40 -11.11 2.12 -6.92
CA LEU A 40 -10.00 1.54 -6.17
C LEU A 40 -9.10 0.66 -7.04
N LEU A 41 -9.53 0.33 -8.26
CA LEU A 41 -8.91 -0.59 -9.22
C LEU A 41 -8.75 -2.03 -8.70
N ASN A 42 -9.31 -2.34 -7.54
CA ASN A 42 -9.27 -3.66 -6.94
C ASN A 42 -10.34 -3.81 -5.84
N SER A 43 -10.55 -5.04 -5.40
CA SER A 43 -11.30 -5.34 -4.19
C SER A 43 -10.50 -4.95 -2.95
N PRO A 44 -11.11 -4.43 -1.86
CA PRO A 44 -10.42 -4.23 -0.58
C PRO A 44 -9.83 -5.51 0.01
N ALA A 45 -10.41 -6.69 -0.27
CA ALA A 45 -9.91 -8.03 0.08
C ALA A 45 -9.06 -8.06 1.37
N ASN A 46 -7.87 -8.68 1.32
CA ASN A 46 -6.95 -8.78 2.46
C ASN A 46 -5.85 -7.70 2.44
N PHE A 47 -6.15 -6.52 1.89
CA PHE A 47 -5.18 -5.41 1.82
C PHE A 47 -5.15 -4.57 3.10
N THR A 48 -4.24 -3.59 3.13
CA THR A 48 -3.96 -2.77 4.32
C THR A 48 -5.20 -2.06 4.85
N ALA A 49 -6.10 -1.59 3.97
CA ALA A 49 -7.35 -0.94 4.37
C ALA A 49 -8.22 -1.85 5.24
N SER A 50 -8.41 -3.10 4.82
CA SER A 50 -9.19 -4.10 5.56
C SER A 50 -8.50 -4.54 6.85
N LYS A 51 -7.16 -4.65 6.84
CA LYS A 51 -6.37 -4.93 8.04
C LYS A 51 -6.44 -3.81 9.07
N LEU A 52 -6.46 -2.56 8.61
CA LEU A 52 -6.67 -1.40 9.49
C LEU A 52 -8.07 -1.40 10.12
N LYS A 53 -9.09 -1.77 9.35
CA LYS A 53 -10.45 -1.97 9.88
C LYS A 53 -10.48 -3.09 10.93
N TRP A 54 -9.80 -4.21 10.66
CA TRP A 54 -9.68 -5.29 11.64
C TRP A 54 -9.09 -4.79 12.97
N ILE A 55 -8.02 -4.00 12.92
CA ILE A 55 -7.40 -3.42 14.13
C ILE A 55 -8.38 -2.51 14.85
N LYS A 56 -9.13 -1.68 14.11
CA LYS A 56 -10.14 -0.81 14.71
C LYS A 56 -11.19 -1.59 15.49
N ASP A 57 -11.63 -2.72 14.96
CA ASP A 57 -12.71 -3.51 15.55
C ASP A 57 -12.23 -4.41 16.70
N ASN A 58 -11.01 -4.93 16.62
CA ASN A 58 -10.50 -5.94 17.56
C ASN A 58 -9.46 -5.40 18.54
N GLU A 59 -8.82 -4.27 18.23
CA GLU A 59 -7.77 -3.65 19.04
C GLU A 59 -8.09 -2.15 19.23
N SER A 60 -9.32 -1.82 19.63
CA SER A 60 -9.85 -0.45 19.67
C SER A 60 -9.03 0.52 20.53
N GLU A 61 -8.51 0.04 21.67
CA GLU A 61 -7.63 0.83 22.53
C GLU A 61 -6.32 1.19 21.82
N LEU A 62 -5.72 0.25 21.09
CA LEU A 62 -4.55 0.49 20.28
C LEU A 62 -4.87 1.43 19.13
N PHE A 63 -6.00 1.20 18.44
CA PHE A 63 -6.45 2.03 17.32
C PHE A 63 -6.60 3.50 17.74
N SER A 64 -7.11 3.77 18.96
CA SER A 64 -7.27 5.13 19.48
C SER A 64 -5.95 5.90 19.66
N LYS A 65 -4.83 5.19 19.78
CA LYS A 65 -3.47 5.75 19.95
C LYS A 65 -2.76 6.00 18.62
N ILE A 66 -3.35 5.59 17.49
CA ILE A 66 -2.72 5.77 16.17
C ILE A 66 -2.63 7.25 15.84
N TYR A 67 -1.41 7.75 15.74
CA TYR A 67 -1.12 9.06 15.17
C TYR A 67 -1.03 8.99 13.65
N LYS A 68 -0.19 8.06 13.13
CA LYS A 68 -0.02 7.86 11.68
C LYS A 68 0.12 6.37 11.34
N ILE A 69 -0.46 6.00 10.18
CA ILE A 69 -0.23 4.69 9.57
C ILE A 69 0.90 4.82 8.54
N MET A 70 1.62 3.74 8.32
CA MET A 70 2.72 3.68 7.35
C MET A 70 2.77 2.28 6.74
N LEU A 71 3.00 2.19 5.44
CA LEU A 71 3.43 0.97 4.80
C LEU A 71 4.91 0.70 5.11
N PRO A 72 5.44 -0.50 4.83
CA PRO A 72 6.84 -0.82 5.14
C PRO A 72 7.84 0.19 4.57
N GLY A 73 7.68 0.60 3.31
CA GLY A 73 8.55 1.60 2.67
C GLY A 73 8.48 2.97 3.36
N ASP A 74 7.29 3.39 3.79
CA ASP A 74 7.10 4.64 4.54
C ASP A 74 7.80 4.56 5.90
N TYR A 75 7.67 3.41 6.59
CA TYR A 75 8.30 3.23 7.90
C TYR A 75 9.83 3.21 7.81
N ILE A 76 10.40 2.59 6.77
CA ILE A 76 11.86 2.62 6.54
C ILE A 76 12.31 4.06 6.26
N ALA A 77 11.62 4.79 5.37
CA ALA A 77 11.94 6.20 5.11
C ALA A 77 11.84 7.06 6.38
N TYR A 78 10.82 6.83 7.21
CA TYR A 78 10.70 7.48 8.52
C TYR A 78 11.89 7.16 9.45
N LYS A 79 12.33 5.91 9.51
CA LYS A 79 13.49 5.52 10.35
C LYS A 79 14.80 6.13 9.87
N LEU A 80 14.92 6.39 8.58
CA LEU A 80 16.09 7.01 7.96
C LEU A 80 16.11 8.55 8.08
N SER A 81 14.94 9.19 8.17
CA SER A 81 14.82 10.64 7.98
C SER A 81 14.08 11.37 9.10
N GLY A 82 13.47 10.64 10.03
CA GLY A 82 12.55 11.24 11.02
C GLY A 82 11.25 11.82 10.41
N LYS A 83 11.06 11.79 9.08
CA LYS A 83 9.88 12.36 8.40
C LYS A 83 8.81 11.31 8.18
N ILE A 84 7.59 11.63 8.57
CA ILE A 84 6.42 10.75 8.37
C ILE A 84 5.66 11.25 7.14
N ASN A 85 5.84 10.59 6.02
CA ASN A 85 5.13 10.85 4.77
C ASN A 85 4.83 9.54 4.03
N THR A 86 3.95 9.60 3.06
CA THR A 86 3.56 8.47 2.19
C THR A 86 3.50 8.90 0.74
N THR A 87 3.26 7.97 -0.16
CA THR A 87 3.15 8.24 -1.59
C THR A 87 1.80 7.76 -2.13
N LYS A 88 1.37 8.32 -3.27
CA LYS A 88 0.19 7.84 -3.99
C LYS A 88 0.30 6.34 -4.30
N SER A 89 1.47 5.85 -4.72
CA SER A 89 1.69 4.43 -4.99
C SER A 89 1.53 3.56 -3.74
N GLY A 90 2.02 4.00 -2.58
CA GLY A 90 1.80 3.30 -1.31
C GLY A 90 0.33 3.27 -0.91
N LEU A 91 -0.38 4.40 -1.01
CA LEU A 91 -1.82 4.45 -0.73
C LEU A 91 -2.63 3.56 -1.68
N SER A 92 -2.24 3.49 -2.95
CA SER A 92 -2.83 2.60 -3.94
C SER A 92 -2.65 1.13 -3.56
N GLU A 93 -1.44 0.73 -3.22
CA GLU A 93 -1.11 -0.62 -2.76
C GLU A 93 -1.90 -1.02 -1.50
N GLY A 94 -2.14 -0.07 -0.63
CA GLY A 94 -2.98 -0.24 0.56
C GLY A 94 -4.48 -0.26 0.31
N ILE A 95 -4.92 -0.03 -0.93
CA ILE A 95 -6.34 0.16 -1.34
C ILE A 95 -6.99 1.35 -0.62
N PHE A 96 -6.27 2.44 -0.50
CA PHE A 96 -6.80 3.69 0.07
C PHE A 96 -7.02 4.78 -0.99
N TRP A 97 -6.52 4.60 -2.23
CA TRP A 97 -6.56 5.63 -3.27
C TRP A 97 -7.77 5.50 -4.17
N ASP A 98 -8.50 6.61 -4.37
CA ASP A 98 -9.55 6.73 -5.37
C ASP A 98 -8.96 7.33 -6.65
N TYR A 99 -8.81 6.50 -7.67
CA TYR A 99 -8.20 6.89 -8.94
C TYR A 99 -9.05 7.84 -9.77
N LYS A 100 -10.38 7.78 -9.65
CA LYS A 100 -11.27 8.73 -10.36
C LYS A 100 -11.23 10.12 -9.75
N LYS A 101 -11.10 10.20 -8.42
CA LYS A 101 -11.07 11.46 -7.67
C LYS A 101 -9.66 11.98 -7.40
N ASP A 102 -8.65 11.18 -7.71
CA ASP A 102 -7.22 11.44 -7.47
C ASP A 102 -6.92 11.88 -6.03
N LYS A 103 -7.47 11.15 -5.06
CA LYS A 103 -7.31 11.40 -3.62
C LYS A 103 -7.54 10.13 -2.80
N ILE A 104 -7.32 10.23 -1.48
CA ILE A 104 -7.72 9.16 -0.55
C ILE A 104 -9.24 8.93 -0.67
N SER A 105 -9.66 7.67 -0.76
CA SER A 105 -11.05 7.27 -0.91
C SER A 105 -11.87 7.57 0.32
N THR A 106 -12.59 8.69 0.29
CA THR A 106 -13.49 9.09 1.38
C THR A 106 -14.64 8.09 1.57
N GLU A 107 -15.08 7.43 0.50
CA GLU A 107 -16.13 6.41 0.57
C GLU A 107 -15.68 5.19 1.36
N LEU A 108 -14.48 4.69 1.07
CA LEU A 108 -13.91 3.55 1.80
C LEU A 108 -13.62 3.91 3.26
N LEU A 109 -13.06 5.10 3.49
CA LEU A 109 -12.78 5.57 4.85
C LEU A 109 -14.06 5.71 5.67
N ASN A 110 -15.11 6.29 5.11
CA ASN A 110 -16.42 6.44 5.77
C ASN A 110 -17.04 5.07 6.06
N TYR A 111 -16.99 4.15 5.10
CA TYR A 111 -17.49 2.79 5.28
C TYR A 111 -16.79 2.07 6.43
N TYR A 112 -15.47 2.18 6.53
CA TYR A 112 -14.70 1.61 7.63
C TYR A 112 -14.72 2.47 8.91
N GLY A 113 -15.26 3.69 8.85
CA GLY A 113 -15.26 4.66 9.95
C GLY A 113 -13.83 5.05 10.37
N ILE A 114 -12.94 5.22 9.41
CA ILE A 114 -11.53 5.61 9.60
C ILE A 114 -11.40 7.10 9.27
N LYS A 115 -10.68 7.84 10.13
CA LYS A 115 -10.43 9.26 9.91
C LYS A 115 -9.24 9.45 8.96
N GLU A 116 -9.36 10.39 8.02
CA GLU A 116 -8.28 10.74 7.10
C GLU A 116 -7.04 11.29 7.82
N SER A 117 -7.22 11.89 9.00
CA SER A 117 -6.12 12.49 9.79
C SER A 117 -5.01 11.51 10.20
N ILE A 118 -5.27 10.20 10.18
CA ILE A 118 -4.23 9.20 10.50
C ILE A 118 -3.31 8.88 9.32
N PHE A 119 -3.61 9.39 8.12
CA PHE A 119 -2.71 9.24 6.98
C PHE A 119 -1.61 10.29 7.02
N PRO A 120 -0.36 9.93 6.65
CA PRO A 120 0.73 10.88 6.51
C PRO A 120 0.50 11.90 5.39
N GLU A 121 1.34 12.94 5.36
CA GLU A 121 1.46 13.83 4.21
C GLU A 121 1.83 13.05 2.96
N ILE A 122 1.21 13.38 1.83
CA ILE A 122 1.47 12.71 0.55
C ILE A 122 2.59 13.46 -0.18
N VAL A 123 3.65 12.73 -0.51
CA VAL A 123 4.77 13.23 -1.32
C VAL A 123 4.80 12.53 -2.68
N PRO A 124 5.50 13.08 -3.70
CA PRO A 124 5.60 12.45 -5.02
C PRO A 124 6.13 11.02 -4.95
N SER A 125 5.61 10.10 -5.78
CA SER A 125 6.15 8.73 -5.90
C SER A 125 7.57 8.74 -6.46
N PHE A 126 7.86 9.66 -7.38
CA PHE A 126 9.20 9.96 -7.90
C PHE A 126 9.56 11.41 -7.64
N GLY A 127 10.78 11.68 -7.21
CA GLY A 127 11.27 12.99 -6.84
C GLY A 127 11.54 13.10 -5.33
N TYR A 128 11.97 14.26 -4.87
CA TYR A 128 12.37 14.47 -3.49
C TYR A 128 11.23 14.19 -2.50
N GLN A 129 11.49 13.30 -1.55
CA GLN A 129 10.54 12.91 -0.51
C GLN A 129 11.03 13.32 0.89
N CYS A 130 12.31 13.12 1.16
CA CYS A 130 13.01 13.49 2.39
C CYS A 130 14.51 13.20 2.20
N CYS A 131 15.31 13.36 3.26
CA CYS A 131 16.71 12.97 3.26
C CYS A 131 17.06 12.24 4.57
N VAL A 132 18.13 11.47 4.52
CA VAL A 132 18.68 10.77 5.69
C VAL A 132 19.12 11.79 6.73
N ASP A 133 18.64 11.66 7.97
CA ASP A 133 19.05 12.49 9.10
C ASP A 133 20.30 11.91 9.81
N GLU A 134 20.83 12.62 10.80
CA GLU A 134 22.01 12.18 11.55
C GLU A 134 21.79 10.83 12.24
N LYS A 135 20.58 10.58 12.74
CA LYS A 135 20.26 9.31 13.38
C LYS A 135 20.23 8.17 12.37
N GLY A 136 19.54 8.35 11.24
CA GLY A 136 19.48 7.37 10.16
C GLY A 136 20.86 7.07 9.59
N ALA A 137 21.71 8.10 9.44
CA ALA A 137 23.09 7.96 9.01
C ALA A 137 23.90 7.10 10.00
N ASN A 138 23.82 7.38 11.28
CA ASN A 138 24.51 6.62 12.32
C ASN A 138 24.05 5.16 12.42
N ASP A 139 22.73 4.93 12.26
CA ASP A 139 22.14 3.58 12.35
C ASP A 139 22.48 2.69 11.12
N THR A 140 22.83 3.29 9.97
CA THR A 140 22.98 2.57 8.68
C THR A 140 24.35 2.72 8.01
N GLY A 141 25.15 3.70 8.39
CA GLY A 141 26.40 4.06 7.72
C GLY A 141 26.19 4.89 6.43
N LEU A 142 24.97 5.34 6.14
CA LEU A 142 24.70 6.25 5.04
C LEU A 142 25.23 7.66 5.36
N THR A 143 25.48 8.44 4.31
CA THR A 143 25.87 9.84 4.48
C THR A 143 24.65 10.68 4.89
N PRO A 144 24.75 11.56 5.92
CA PRO A 144 23.70 12.52 6.21
C PRO A 144 23.32 13.36 4.98
N ASN A 145 22.04 13.73 4.89
CA ASN A 145 21.46 14.45 3.77
C ASN A 145 21.39 13.68 2.44
N THR A 146 21.70 12.38 2.42
CA THR A 146 21.42 11.53 1.26
C THR A 146 19.93 11.60 0.93
N PRO A 147 19.54 12.01 -0.30
CA PRO A 147 18.13 12.16 -0.64
C PRO A 147 17.42 10.82 -0.79
N ILE A 148 16.18 10.75 -0.32
CA ILE A 148 15.24 9.66 -0.54
C ILE A 148 14.24 10.16 -1.57
N ASN A 149 14.32 9.63 -2.81
CA ASN A 149 13.60 10.17 -3.96
C ASN A 149 12.57 9.21 -4.54
N TYR A 150 12.53 7.98 -4.04
CA TYR A 150 11.64 6.94 -4.55
C TYR A 150 11.44 5.85 -3.52
N ARG A 151 10.21 5.35 -3.45
CA ARG A 151 9.85 4.10 -2.78
C ARG A 151 8.55 3.55 -3.36
N ALA A 152 8.47 2.24 -3.42
CA ALA A 152 7.29 1.50 -3.87
C ALA A 152 7.29 0.11 -3.26
N GLY A 153 6.23 -0.68 -3.51
CA GLY A 153 6.18 -2.09 -3.20
C GLY A 153 7.14 -2.92 -4.05
N ASP A 154 7.15 -4.23 -3.82
CA ASP A 154 8.08 -5.16 -4.48
C ASP A 154 7.84 -5.26 -5.99
N GLN A 155 6.59 -5.29 -6.45
CA GLN A 155 6.29 -5.47 -7.87
C GLN A 155 6.72 -4.27 -8.73
N PRO A 156 6.41 -3.00 -8.39
CA PRO A 156 6.98 -1.87 -9.08
C PRO A 156 8.51 -1.81 -9.03
N ASN A 157 9.12 -2.21 -7.92
CA ASN A 157 10.58 -2.27 -7.81
C ASN A 157 11.20 -3.33 -8.73
N ASN A 158 10.56 -4.50 -8.86
CA ASN A 158 10.98 -5.53 -9.82
C ASN A 158 10.90 -5.02 -11.27
N ALA A 159 9.81 -4.33 -11.63
CA ALA A 159 9.66 -3.74 -12.95
C ALA A 159 10.72 -2.66 -13.22
N LEU A 160 11.00 -1.80 -12.25
CA LEU A 160 12.05 -0.79 -12.31
C LEU A 160 13.44 -1.42 -12.54
N SER A 161 13.75 -2.51 -11.82
CA SER A 161 15.04 -3.21 -11.96
C SER A 161 15.24 -3.82 -13.34
N LEU A 162 14.15 -4.15 -14.04
CA LEU A 162 14.15 -4.66 -15.41
C LEU A 162 14.02 -3.54 -16.45
N ASN A 163 14.04 -2.27 -16.04
CA ASN A 163 13.83 -1.10 -16.89
C ASN A 163 12.48 -1.10 -17.64
N VAL A 164 11.45 -1.69 -17.01
CA VAL A 164 10.07 -1.72 -17.54
C VAL A 164 9.33 -0.50 -17.00
N LEU A 165 9.39 0.61 -17.76
CA LEU A 165 8.97 1.94 -17.30
C LEU A 165 7.96 2.63 -18.21
N THR A 166 7.83 2.17 -19.46
CA THR A 166 6.99 2.83 -20.45
C THR A 166 5.76 1.99 -20.81
N PRO A 167 4.63 2.63 -21.16
CA PRO A 167 3.44 1.93 -21.59
C PRO A 167 3.70 0.92 -22.70
N GLY A 168 3.14 -0.27 -22.58
CA GLY A 168 3.33 -1.40 -23.50
C GLY A 168 4.47 -2.34 -23.09
N GLN A 169 5.31 -1.99 -22.14
CA GLN A 169 6.33 -2.88 -21.59
C GLN A 169 5.74 -3.80 -20.51
N ILE A 170 6.30 -5.00 -20.45
CA ILE A 170 5.85 -6.06 -19.54
C ILE A 170 7.07 -6.66 -18.83
N ALA A 171 6.97 -6.83 -17.52
CA ALA A 171 7.87 -7.65 -16.72
C ALA A 171 7.14 -8.92 -16.27
N ALA A 172 7.81 -10.06 -16.36
CA ALA A 172 7.30 -11.33 -15.83
C ALA A 172 8.32 -11.93 -14.87
N THR A 173 7.86 -12.32 -13.69
CA THR A 173 8.65 -13.12 -12.76
C THR A 173 8.02 -14.51 -12.65
N ALA A 174 8.87 -15.53 -12.76
CA ALA A 174 8.46 -16.92 -12.60
C ALA A 174 9.31 -17.57 -11.49
N GLY A 175 8.65 -18.00 -10.44
CA GLY A 175 9.25 -18.68 -9.30
C GLY A 175 8.21 -19.63 -8.71
N THR A 176 8.11 -19.71 -7.39
CA THR A 176 7.04 -20.46 -6.71
C THR A 176 5.65 -19.88 -7.05
N SER A 177 5.57 -18.58 -7.31
CA SER A 177 4.41 -17.90 -7.89
C SER A 177 4.84 -17.12 -9.13
N GLY A 178 3.92 -16.95 -10.09
CA GLY A 178 4.14 -16.13 -11.28
C GLY A 178 3.47 -14.76 -11.11
N VAL A 179 4.17 -13.70 -11.50
CA VAL A 179 3.61 -12.34 -11.56
C VAL A 179 3.89 -11.77 -12.94
N ILE A 180 2.86 -11.20 -13.56
CA ILE A 180 2.98 -10.38 -14.77
C ILE A 180 2.67 -8.95 -14.40
N TYR A 181 3.62 -8.06 -14.61
CA TYR A 181 3.50 -6.62 -14.41
C TYR A 181 3.56 -5.92 -15.76
N ALA A 182 2.53 -5.16 -16.08
CA ALA A 182 2.47 -4.39 -17.32
C ALA A 182 2.32 -2.89 -17.02
N VAL A 183 3.04 -2.07 -17.79
CA VAL A 183 2.88 -0.62 -17.74
C VAL A 183 1.83 -0.20 -18.75
N SER A 184 0.84 0.57 -18.32
CA SER A 184 -0.24 1.09 -19.16
C SER A 184 -0.37 2.60 -19.00
N SER A 185 -0.73 3.28 -20.11
CA SER A 185 -1.13 4.69 -20.10
C SER A 185 -2.56 4.92 -19.61
N ASN A 186 -3.36 3.85 -19.57
CA ASN A 186 -4.75 3.89 -19.14
C ASN A 186 -4.92 3.14 -17.82
N LEU A 187 -5.91 3.55 -17.02
CA LEU A 187 -6.34 2.78 -15.87
C LEU A 187 -7.04 1.51 -16.38
N LEU A 188 -6.49 0.35 -16.05
CA LEU A 188 -7.01 -0.95 -16.42
C LEU A 188 -7.28 -1.76 -15.18
N THR A 189 -8.47 -2.33 -15.12
CA THR A 189 -8.84 -3.33 -14.11
C THR A 189 -9.14 -4.65 -14.81
N LEU A 190 -8.56 -5.73 -14.31
CA LEU A 190 -8.90 -7.08 -14.75
C LEU A 190 -9.96 -7.61 -13.80
N SER A 191 -11.12 -7.96 -14.36
CA SER A 191 -12.13 -8.69 -13.60
C SER A 191 -11.59 -10.08 -13.25
N LEU A 192 -11.77 -10.51 -12.00
CA LEU A 192 -11.36 -11.85 -11.54
C LEU A 192 -11.99 -12.99 -12.35
N ILE A 193 -13.10 -12.74 -13.05
CA ILE A 193 -13.74 -13.72 -13.94
C ILE A 193 -12.93 -14.03 -15.21
N HIS A 194 -11.91 -13.22 -15.52
CA HIS A 194 -11.02 -13.44 -16.66
C HIS A 194 -9.68 -14.07 -16.27
N ILE A 195 -9.44 -14.33 -14.97
CA ILE A 195 -8.27 -15.05 -14.47
C ILE A 195 -8.68 -16.51 -14.38
N SER A 196 -8.40 -17.29 -15.44
CA SER A 196 -8.42 -18.74 -15.33
C SER A 196 -7.19 -19.16 -14.55
N GLU A 197 -7.36 -19.72 -13.36
CA GLU A 197 -6.27 -20.43 -12.69
C GLU A 197 -5.80 -21.57 -13.62
N PRO A 198 -4.48 -21.74 -13.82
CA PRO A 198 -4.00 -22.91 -14.54
C PRO A 198 -4.47 -24.15 -13.80
N THR A 199 -5.31 -24.95 -14.44
CA THR A 199 -5.72 -26.26 -13.94
C THR A 199 -4.45 -27.07 -13.75
N ARG A 200 -4.14 -27.45 -12.51
CA ARG A 200 -3.08 -28.44 -12.26
C ARG A 200 -3.44 -29.70 -13.05
N PRO A 201 -2.49 -30.27 -13.83
CA PRO A 201 -2.73 -31.58 -14.41
C PRO A 201 -3.06 -32.53 -13.26
N SER A 202 -4.17 -33.23 -13.35
CA SER A 202 -4.46 -34.35 -12.44
C SER A 202 -3.35 -35.37 -12.59
N GLN A 203 -2.66 -35.66 -11.51
CA GLN A 203 -1.75 -36.80 -11.45
C GLN A 203 -2.54 -38.09 -11.51
#